data_cdbf3ff61963fee83ff7f0266375c50f
#
_entry.id   cdbf3ff61963fee83ff7f0266375c50f
#
_cell.length_a   1.000
_cell.length_b   1.000
_cell.length_c   1.000
_cell.angle_alpha   90.00
_cell.angle_beta   90.00
_cell.angle_gamma   90.00
#
_symmetry.space_group_name_H-M   'P 1'
#
loop_
_entity.id
_entity.type
_entity.pdbx_description
1 polymer ?
#
loop_
_entity_poly.entity_id
_entity_poly.type
_entity_poly.pdbx_seq_one_letter_code
_entity_poly.pdbx_strand_id
1 'polypeptide(L)'
;MAFLKFNKSELVNLEYSLKREIIAANETGAYCNTSIVTCNTRRYHGLLAVPVDELGGGKYMLLSALDESLVLRGKQFNLGIHCYGDTYDPKGHKYIVDFDADPVPVVTYKVGGILFTKTIMMVPDTDQVLIKYELLEAPSKLTLSLKPFLAFRSVHSLTSQNSEAYTGY
;
A
#
# COMPACT_ATOMS: atom_id res chain seq x y z
N MET A 1 11.16 1.27 -24.43
CA MET A 1 10.57 0.89 -23.13
C MET A 1 9.35 1.76 -22.90
N ALA A 2 8.21 1.17 -22.58
CA ALA A 2 7.04 1.96 -22.20
C ALA A 2 7.21 2.36 -20.72
N PHE A 3 7.39 3.63 -20.44
CA PHE A 3 7.42 4.15 -19.09
C PHE A 3 5.99 4.25 -18.57
N LEU A 4 5.68 3.54 -17.48
CA LEU A 4 4.38 3.62 -16.83
C LEU A 4 4.41 4.79 -15.84
N LYS A 5 4.00 5.94 -16.32
CA LYS A 5 3.81 7.16 -15.51
C LYS A 5 2.37 7.59 -15.55
N PHE A 6 1.86 7.99 -14.41
CA PHE A 6 0.51 8.55 -14.27
C PHE A 6 0.60 9.89 -13.56
N ASN A 7 -0.05 10.88 -14.12
CA ASN A 7 -0.11 12.21 -13.54
C ASN A 7 -1.32 12.40 -12.61
N LYS A 8 -1.37 13.54 -11.95
CA LYS A 8 -2.43 13.84 -10.97
C LYS A 8 -3.83 13.72 -11.55
N SER A 9 -4.07 14.14 -12.79
CA SER A 9 -5.42 14.11 -13.38
C SER A 9 -5.95 12.68 -13.58
N GLU A 10 -5.06 11.75 -13.85
CA GLU A 10 -5.38 10.33 -13.95
C GLU A 10 -5.56 9.70 -12.56
N LEU A 11 -4.66 10.01 -11.62
CA LEU A 11 -4.61 9.39 -10.28
C LEU A 11 -5.77 9.80 -9.39
N VAL A 12 -6.31 11.02 -9.52
CA VAL A 12 -7.49 11.46 -8.77
C VAL A 12 -8.79 10.84 -9.29
N ASN A 13 -8.78 10.32 -10.52
CA ASN A 13 -9.88 9.53 -11.05
C ASN A 13 -9.81 8.12 -10.45
N LEU A 14 -10.62 7.89 -9.41
CA LEU A 14 -10.56 6.66 -8.64
C LEU A 14 -10.91 5.42 -9.47
N GLU A 15 -11.93 5.51 -10.33
CA GLU A 15 -12.29 4.40 -11.23
C GLU A 15 -11.15 4.01 -12.17
N TYR A 16 -10.44 5.00 -12.69
CA TYR A 16 -9.27 4.79 -13.52
C TYR A 16 -8.12 4.12 -12.73
N SER A 17 -7.84 4.64 -11.54
CA SER A 17 -6.72 4.18 -10.71
C SER A 17 -6.92 2.79 -10.10
N LEU A 18 -8.16 2.44 -9.74
CA LEU A 18 -8.48 1.12 -9.20
C LEU A 18 -8.40 -0.02 -10.23
N LYS A 19 -8.46 0.30 -11.53
CA LYS A 19 -8.29 -0.68 -12.63
C LYS A 19 -6.83 -0.95 -12.98
N ARG A 20 -5.88 -0.29 -12.31
CA ARG A 20 -4.42 -0.42 -12.52
C ARG A 20 -3.77 -0.93 -11.27
N GLU A 21 -2.92 -1.93 -11.42
CA GLU A 21 -2.33 -2.65 -10.29
C GLU A 21 -0.81 -2.59 -10.35
N ILE A 22 -0.20 -2.53 -9.17
CA ILE A 22 1.21 -2.81 -8.94
C ILE A 22 1.30 -4.28 -8.63
N ILE A 23 2.14 -5.01 -9.35
CA ILE A 23 2.50 -6.38 -9.05
C ILE A 23 4.01 -6.47 -8.96
N ALA A 24 4.52 -6.93 -7.83
CA ALA A 24 5.92 -7.28 -7.65
C ALA A 24 6.00 -8.65 -6.99
N ALA A 25 6.82 -9.52 -7.53
CA ALA A 25 7.06 -10.86 -6.99
C ALA A 25 8.57 -11.11 -6.94
N ASN A 26 9.00 -12.04 -6.11
CA ASN A 26 10.39 -12.43 -5.97
C ASN A 26 10.59 -13.94 -6.20
N GLU A 27 11.84 -14.41 -6.06
CA GLU A 27 12.23 -15.79 -6.33
C GLU A 27 11.68 -16.79 -5.30
N THR A 28 11.35 -16.35 -4.08
CA THR A 28 10.70 -17.22 -3.07
C THR A 28 9.23 -17.50 -3.38
N GLY A 29 8.65 -16.76 -4.32
CA GLY A 29 7.23 -16.80 -4.64
C GLY A 29 6.39 -15.85 -3.77
N ALA A 30 7.01 -15.05 -2.91
CA ALA A 30 6.33 -13.95 -2.22
C ALA A 30 5.94 -12.85 -3.21
N TYR A 31 4.89 -12.11 -2.91
CA TYR A 31 4.44 -11.02 -3.76
C TYR A 31 3.79 -9.86 -2.99
N CYS A 32 3.83 -8.68 -3.61
CA CYS A 32 3.02 -7.51 -3.33
C CYS A 32 2.08 -7.27 -4.51
N ASN A 33 0.80 -7.08 -4.25
CA ASN A 33 -0.19 -6.72 -5.27
C ASN A 33 -1.21 -5.74 -4.70
N THR A 34 -1.34 -4.57 -5.29
CA THR A 34 -2.33 -3.56 -4.90
C THR A 34 -2.61 -2.62 -6.08
N SER A 35 -3.63 -1.77 -5.99
CA SER A 35 -3.83 -0.73 -7.01
C SER A 35 -2.74 0.35 -6.96
N ILE A 36 -2.57 1.11 -8.04
CA ILE A 36 -1.58 2.21 -8.10
C ILE A 36 -1.82 3.32 -7.05
N VAL A 37 -3.00 3.36 -6.44
CA VAL A 37 -3.33 4.24 -5.30
C VAL A 37 -3.32 3.51 -3.95
N THR A 38 -2.78 2.28 -3.92
CA THR A 38 -2.66 1.42 -2.74
C THR A 38 -3.98 1.06 -2.06
N CYS A 39 -5.09 1.05 -2.81
CA CYS A 39 -6.40 0.59 -2.35
C CYS A 39 -6.58 -0.90 -2.72
N ASN A 40 -6.84 -1.73 -1.74
CA ASN A 40 -7.11 -3.14 -1.95
C ASN A 40 -8.58 -3.35 -2.33
N THR A 41 -8.84 -3.86 -3.53
CA THR A 41 -10.20 -4.12 -4.04
C THR A 41 -10.45 -5.59 -4.37
N ARG A 42 -9.42 -6.44 -4.23
CA ARG A 42 -9.50 -7.87 -4.52
C ARG A 42 -8.91 -8.69 -3.38
N ARG A 43 -9.36 -9.94 -3.23
CA ARG A 43 -8.83 -10.86 -2.20
C ARG A 43 -7.33 -11.13 -2.30
N TYR A 44 -6.75 -11.02 -3.50
CA TYR A 44 -5.29 -11.19 -3.71
C TYR A 44 -4.48 -9.93 -3.45
N HIS A 45 -5.12 -8.78 -3.22
CA HIS A 45 -4.43 -7.55 -2.88
C HIS A 45 -3.88 -7.57 -1.46
N GLY A 46 -2.65 -7.11 -1.35
CA GLY A 46 -1.92 -6.90 -0.11
C GLY A 46 -0.48 -6.52 -0.37
N LEU A 47 0.18 -6.03 0.66
CA LEU A 47 1.56 -5.56 0.58
C LEU A 47 2.58 -6.69 0.76
N LEU A 48 2.19 -7.81 1.41
CA LEU A 48 3.05 -8.99 1.54
C LEU A 48 2.21 -10.25 1.62
N ALA A 49 2.32 -11.09 0.60
CA ALA A 49 1.85 -12.47 0.60
C ALA A 49 3.04 -13.40 0.40
N VAL A 50 3.13 -14.45 1.22
CA VAL A 50 4.27 -15.38 1.23
C VAL A 50 3.78 -16.82 1.12
N PRO A 51 4.56 -17.75 0.55
CA PRO A 51 4.31 -19.17 0.69
C PRO A 51 4.57 -19.60 2.13
N VAL A 52 3.78 -20.54 2.65
CA VAL A 52 3.93 -21.11 4.00
C VAL A 52 3.95 -22.62 3.87
N ASP A 53 5.13 -23.22 3.95
CA ASP A 53 5.33 -24.65 3.71
C ASP A 53 4.61 -25.49 4.77
N GLU A 54 4.58 -25.04 6.02
CA GLU A 54 3.90 -25.71 7.14
C GLU A 54 2.39 -25.83 6.92
N LEU A 55 1.83 -25.01 6.04
CA LEU A 55 0.41 -25.02 5.66
C LEU A 55 0.18 -25.58 4.25
N GLY A 56 1.09 -26.47 3.79
CA GLY A 56 0.99 -27.13 2.49
C GLY A 56 1.45 -26.30 1.32
N GLY A 57 2.33 -25.31 1.55
CA GLY A 57 2.92 -24.46 0.50
C GLY A 57 1.95 -23.44 -0.12
N GLY A 58 0.77 -23.31 0.45
CA GLY A 58 -0.18 -22.26 0.06
C GLY A 58 0.31 -20.86 0.38
N LYS A 59 -0.15 -19.85 -0.40
CA LYS A 59 0.21 -18.46 -0.11
C LYS A 59 -0.72 -17.82 0.90
N TYR A 60 -0.11 -17.11 1.84
CA TYR A 60 -0.81 -16.41 2.92
C TYR A 60 -0.51 -14.94 2.91
N MET A 61 -1.55 -14.13 3.06
CA MET A 61 -1.43 -12.68 3.22
C MET A 61 -1.00 -12.38 4.65
N LEU A 62 0.17 -11.75 4.83
CA LEU A 62 0.69 -11.35 6.14
C LEU A 62 0.47 -9.87 6.40
N LEU A 63 0.77 -9.01 5.42
CA LEU A 63 0.53 -7.57 5.50
C LEU A 63 -0.48 -7.17 4.42
N SER A 64 -1.71 -6.92 4.85
CA SER A 64 -2.79 -6.54 3.91
C SER A 64 -2.62 -5.11 3.43
N ALA A 65 -2.44 -4.17 4.34
CA ALA A 65 -2.29 -2.75 4.04
C ALA A 65 -1.39 -2.07 5.08
N LEU A 66 -0.93 -0.87 4.75
CA LEU A 66 -0.23 0.01 5.68
C LEU A 66 -0.85 1.40 5.53
N ASP A 67 -1.45 1.91 6.61
CA ASP A 67 -1.96 3.26 6.63
C ASP A 67 -0.87 4.23 7.07
N GLU A 68 -0.61 5.18 6.23
CA GLU A 68 0.30 6.28 6.49
C GLU A 68 -0.47 7.56 6.78
N SER A 69 -0.01 8.29 7.77
CA SER A 69 -0.50 9.63 8.06
C SER A 69 0.67 10.58 8.31
N LEU A 70 0.60 11.75 7.70
CA LEU A 70 1.55 12.85 7.95
C LEU A 70 0.93 13.81 8.97
N VAL A 71 1.62 14.05 10.08
CA VAL A 71 1.15 15.01 11.11
C VAL A 71 2.07 16.22 11.09
N LEU A 72 1.50 17.36 10.71
CA LEU A 72 2.18 18.65 10.62
C LEU A 72 1.46 19.68 11.49
N ARG A 73 2.13 20.21 12.52
CA ARG A 73 1.57 21.24 13.44
C ARG A 73 0.20 20.87 13.98
N GLY A 74 0.03 19.60 14.39
CA GLY A 74 -1.22 19.05 14.93
C GLY A 74 -2.29 18.71 13.88
N LYS A 75 -2.09 19.03 12.60
CA LYS A 75 -2.98 18.63 11.51
C LYS A 75 -2.52 17.30 10.92
N GLN A 76 -3.44 16.34 10.83
CA GLN A 76 -3.20 15.02 10.26
C GLN A 76 -3.72 14.94 8.82
N PHE A 77 -2.90 14.35 7.94
CA PHE A 77 -3.24 14.03 6.55
C PHE A 77 -3.12 12.52 6.35
N ASN A 78 -4.25 11.84 6.20
CA ASN A 78 -4.28 10.39 5.97
C ASN A 78 -4.02 10.12 4.48
N LEU A 79 -2.99 9.34 4.18
CA LEU A 79 -2.59 9.00 2.80
C LEU A 79 -3.25 7.72 2.29
N GLY A 80 -3.78 6.89 3.20
CA GLY A 80 -4.46 5.64 2.88
C GLY A 80 -5.78 5.84 2.14
N ILE A 81 -6.27 4.74 1.57
CA ILE A 81 -7.60 4.62 0.98
C ILE A 81 -8.08 3.17 1.11
N HIS A 82 -9.28 2.98 1.63
CA HIS A 82 -9.93 1.68 1.78
C HIS A 82 -11.29 1.66 1.11
N CYS A 83 -11.70 0.48 0.67
CA CYS A 83 -13.01 0.23 0.08
C CYS A 83 -13.94 -0.38 1.15
N TYR A 84 -15.00 0.32 1.49
CA TYR A 84 -16.05 -0.12 2.42
C TYR A 84 -17.38 -0.21 1.66
N GLY A 85 -17.61 -1.36 0.99
CA GLY A 85 -18.73 -1.49 0.09
C GLY A 85 -18.63 -0.50 -1.07
N ASP A 86 -19.56 0.45 -1.14
CA ASP A 86 -19.59 1.47 -2.19
C ASP A 86 -18.87 2.78 -1.79
N THR A 87 -18.26 2.81 -0.61
CA THR A 87 -17.60 4.01 -0.06
C THR A 87 -16.11 3.81 0.05
N TYR A 88 -15.36 4.86 -0.29
CA TYR A 88 -13.90 4.89 -0.15
C TYR A 88 -13.50 5.94 0.88
N ASP A 89 -12.80 5.49 1.94
CA ASP A 89 -12.33 6.34 3.03
C ASP A 89 -11.03 5.77 3.67
N PRO A 90 -10.09 6.61 4.13
CA PRO A 90 -9.93 8.01 3.79
C PRO A 90 -9.65 8.21 2.28
N LYS A 91 -9.63 9.47 1.82
CA LYS A 91 -9.47 9.78 0.38
C LYS A 91 -8.04 10.22 0.07
N GLY A 92 -7.05 9.48 0.56
CA GLY A 92 -5.63 9.80 0.42
C GLY A 92 -5.13 9.87 -1.03
N HIS A 93 -5.77 9.14 -1.96
CA HIS A 93 -5.47 9.22 -3.38
C HIS A 93 -5.54 10.65 -3.96
N LYS A 94 -6.32 11.55 -3.34
CA LYS A 94 -6.40 12.96 -3.76
C LYS A 94 -5.11 13.75 -3.52
N TYR A 95 -4.23 13.24 -2.66
CA TYR A 95 -2.93 13.85 -2.38
C TYR A 95 -1.85 13.35 -3.34
N ILE A 96 -2.09 12.27 -4.08
CA ILE A 96 -1.14 11.75 -5.06
C ILE A 96 -1.05 12.72 -6.23
N VAL A 97 0.17 13.06 -6.63
CA VAL A 97 0.45 13.99 -7.73
C VAL A 97 1.18 13.31 -8.87
N ASP A 98 1.88 12.22 -8.60
CA ASP A 98 2.65 11.47 -9.58
C ASP A 98 2.79 10.01 -9.16
N PHE A 99 2.85 9.12 -10.14
CA PHE A 99 3.19 7.71 -10.01
C PHE A 99 4.15 7.34 -11.13
N ASP A 100 5.30 6.77 -10.76
CA ASP A 100 6.32 6.29 -11.68
C ASP A 100 6.64 4.83 -11.33
N ALA A 101 6.61 3.93 -12.31
CA ALA A 101 6.90 2.52 -12.11
C ALA A 101 8.31 2.10 -12.57
N ASP A 102 9.17 3.03 -12.97
CA ASP A 102 10.49 2.74 -13.51
C ASP A 102 11.63 3.29 -12.62
N PRO A 103 12.54 2.43 -12.10
CA PRO A 103 12.56 0.95 -12.20
C PRO A 103 11.68 0.25 -11.16
N VAL A 104 11.18 0.97 -10.17
CA VAL A 104 10.30 0.46 -9.11
C VAL A 104 9.14 1.43 -8.86
N PRO A 105 8.00 0.95 -8.35
CA PRO A 105 6.84 1.80 -8.10
C PRO A 105 7.15 2.89 -7.06
N VAL A 106 7.03 4.14 -7.46
CA VAL A 106 7.15 5.33 -6.62
C VAL A 106 5.87 6.15 -6.71
N VAL A 107 5.26 6.39 -5.58
CA VAL A 107 4.08 7.26 -5.44
C VAL A 107 4.51 8.57 -4.82
N THR A 108 4.20 9.68 -5.45
CA THR A 108 4.49 11.02 -4.94
C THR A 108 3.24 11.69 -4.41
N TYR A 109 3.28 12.11 -3.15
CA TYR A 109 2.19 12.82 -2.47
C TYR A 109 2.54 14.29 -2.28
N LYS A 110 1.54 15.17 -2.47
CA LYS A 110 1.64 16.60 -2.18
C LYS A 110 0.43 17.06 -1.37
N VAL A 111 0.67 17.51 -0.13
CA VAL A 111 -0.38 17.95 0.79
C VAL A 111 0.18 18.89 1.85
N GLY A 112 -0.52 19.99 2.14
CA GLY A 112 -0.17 20.91 3.22
C GLY A 112 1.23 21.55 3.12
N GLY A 113 1.76 21.71 1.89
CA GLY A 113 3.13 22.15 1.65
C GLY A 113 4.19 21.07 1.83
N ILE A 114 3.78 19.80 2.03
CA ILE A 114 4.66 18.64 2.11
C ILE A 114 4.74 18.00 0.72
N LEU A 115 5.96 17.64 0.29
CA LEU A 115 6.23 16.75 -0.85
C LEU A 115 6.91 15.49 -0.31
N PHE A 116 6.34 14.34 -0.58
CA PHE A 116 6.68 13.09 0.08
C PHE A 116 6.56 11.92 -0.91
N THR A 117 7.48 10.97 -0.88
CA THR A 117 7.44 9.79 -1.74
C THR A 117 7.34 8.50 -0.93
N LYS A 118 6.70 7.51 -1.53
CA LYS A 118 6.61 6.12 -1.08
C LYS A 118 7.05 5.20 -2.21
N THR A 119 8.06 4.37 -1.95
CA THR A 119 8.54 3.34 -2.87
C THR A 119 8.26 1.97 -2.27
N ILE A 120 7.77 1.02 -3.08
CA ILE A 120 7.48 -0.36 -2.64
C ILE A 120 8.35 -1.32 -3.47
N MET A 121 9.08 -2.20 -2.79
CA MET A 121 9.97 -3.18 -3.42
C MET A 121 9.88 -4.53 -2.72
N MET A 122 9.93 -5.62 -3.49
CA MET A 122 10.16 -6.96 -2.94
C MET A 122 11.65 -7.23 -2.85
N VAL A 123 12.10 -7.84 -1.76
CA VAL A 123 13.47 -8.32 -1.62
C VAL A 123 13.61 -9.62 -2.42
N PRO A 124 14.65 -9.77 -3.28
CA PRO A 124 14.72 -10.90 -4.21
C PRO A 124 14.66 -12.29 -3.56
N ASP A 125 15.48 -12.54 -2.55
CA ASP A 125 15.72 -13.89 -2.00
C ASP A 125 15.05 -14.13 -0.63
N THR A 126 14.17 -13.24 -0.20
CA THR A 126 13.53 -13.34 1.11
C THR A 126 12.07 -12.91 1.07
N ASP A 127 11.26 -13.45 1.98
CA ASP A 127 9.84 -13.12 2.11
C ASP A 127 9.64 -11.75 2.77
N GLN A 128 10.18 -10.70 2.13
CA GLN A 128 10.18 -9.34 2.64
C GLN A 128 9.73 -8.33 1.60
N VAL A 129 8.94 -7.36 2.06
CA VAL A 129 8.64 -6.13 1.35
C VAL A 129 9.35 -4.96 2.01
N LEU A 130 10.05 -4.15 1.22
CA LEU A 130 10.64 -2.90 1.66
C LEU A 130 9.74 -1.74 1.23
N ILE A 131 9.41 -0.88 2.18
CA ILE A 131 8.66 0.34 1.92
C ILE A 131 9.53 1.52 2.34
N LYS A 132 10.05 2.25 1.35
CA LYS A 132 10.89 3.43 1.57
C LYS A 132 10.02 4.68 1.53
N TYR A 133 10.25 5.57 2.50
CA TYR A 133 9.66 6.90 2.53
C TYR A 133 10.73 7.96 2.43
N GLU A 134 10.51 8.97 1.61
CA GLU A 134 11.37 10.15 1.49
C GLU A 134 10.57 11.42 1.65
N LEU A 135 11.01 12.28 2.55
CA LEU A 135 10.52 13.64 2.69
C LEU A 135 11.34 14.55 1.79
N LEU A 136 10.75 15.05 0.71
CA LEU A 136 11.44 15.92 -0.25
C LEU A 136 11.31 17.39 0.16
N GLU A 137 10.12 17.80 0.61
CA GLU A 137 9.83 19.16 1.05
C GLU A 137 8.89 19.15 2.25
N ALA A 138 9.11 20.02 3.21
CA ALA A 138 8.18 20.29 4.30
C ALA A 138 8.38 21.71 4.85
N PRO A 139 7.31 22.40 5.25
CA PRO A 139 7.40 23.74 5.83
C PRO A 139 7.95 23.74 7.26
N SER A 140 7.97 22.59 7.93
CA SER A 140 8.55 22.37 9.26
C SER A 140 8.69 20.89 9.55
N LYS A 141 9.28 20.52 10.72
CA LYS A 141 9.31 19.13 11.22
C LYS A 141 7.90 18.54 11.25
N LEU A 142 7.78 17.30 10.80
CA LEU A 142 6.54 16.53 10.80
C LEU A 142 6.76 15.12 11.39
N THR A 143 5.66 14.44 11.68
CA THR A 143 5.67 13.04 12.11
C THR A 143 5.01 12.18 11.03
N LEU A 144 5.67 11.08 10.66
CA LEU A 144 5.05 9.99 9.90
C LEU A 144 4.50 8.97 10.90
N SER A 145 3.19 8.73 10.84
CA SER A 145 2.51 7.69 11.61
C SER A 145 2.16 6.53 10.70
N LEU A 146 2.50 5.32 11.12
CA LEU A 146 2.29 4.08 10.38
C LEU A 146 1.38 3.14 11.17
N LYS A 147 0.34 2.60 10.53
CA LYS A 147 -0.57 1.60 11.10
C LYS A 147 -0.62 0.38 10.18
N PRO A 148 0.07 -0.71 10.52
CA PRO A 148 0.01 -1.94 9.72
C PRO A 148 -1.32 -2.66 9.94
N PHE A 149 -1.91 -3.13 8.84
CA PHE A 149 -3.04 -4.05 8.83
C PHE A 149 -2.52 -5.45 8.57
N LEU A 150 -2.19 -6.13 9.65
CA LEU A 150 -1.74 -7.52 9.61
C LEU A 150 -2.93 -8.43 9.27
N ALA A 151 -2.64 -9.49 8.53
CA ALA A 151 -3.57 -10.54 8.23
C ALA A 151 -2.82 -11.87 8.27
N PHE A 152 -3.51 -12.94 8.62
CA PHE A 152 -2.98 -14.29 8.44
C PHE A 152 -4.08 -15.13 7.82
N ARG A 153 -4.20 -15.03 6.49
CA ARG A 153 -5.24 -15.68 5.71
C ARG A 153 -4.69 -16.25 4.41
N SER A 154 -5.25 -17.36 3.96
CA SER A 154 -5.00 -17.80 2.59
C SER A 154 -5.39 -16.70 1.61
N VAL A 155 -4.60 -16.50 0.55
CA VAL A 155 -4.90 -15.52 -0.51
C VAL A 155 -6.18 -15.88 -1.28
N HIS A 156 -6.66 -17.12 -1.17
CA HIS A 156 -7.87 -17.59 -1.83
C HIS A 156 -9.16 -17.31 -1.05
N SER A 157 -9.06 -16.82 0.19
CA SER A 157 -10.21 -16.53 1.06
C SER A 157 -10.13 -15.12 1.62
N LEU A 158 -11.30 -14.57 2.00
CA LEU A 158 -11.38 -13.36 2.82
C LEU A 158 -11.64 -13.78 4.27
N THR A 159 -11.13 -13.02 5.22
CA THR A 159 -11.48 -13.15 6.63
C THR A 159 -12.57 -12.15 6.98
N SER A 160 -13.52 -12.59 7.79
CA SER A 160 -14.44 -11.72 8.52
C SER A 160 -13.86 -11.37 9.89
N GLN A 161 -14.50 -10.45 10.58
CA GLN A 161 -14.12 -10.08 11.95
C GLN A 161 -14.07 -11.33 12.84
N ASN A 162 -12.95 -11.51 13.53
CA ASN A 162 -12.77 -12.56 14.52
C ASN A 162 -12.64 -11.93 15.91
N SER A 163 -13.72 -11.98 16.69
CA SER A 163 -13.77 -11.45 18.06
C SER A 163 -12.95 -12.29 19.07
N GLU A 164 -12.56 -13.51 18.68
CA GLU A 164 -11.77 -14.43 19.52
C GLU A 164 -10.29 -14.41 19.16
N ALA A 165 -9.87 -13.54 18.24
CA ALA A 165 -8.46 -13.42 17.88
C ALA A 165 -7.63 -13.00 19.10
N TYR A 166 -6.61 -13.80 19.42
CA TYR A 166 -5.64 -13.44 20.45
C TYR A 166 -4.82 -12.22 19.98
N THR A 167 -4.85 -11.16 20.75
CA THR A 167 -4.16 -9.88 20.45
C THR A 167 -3.06 -9.54 21.45
N GLY A 168 -2.74 -10.46 22.36
CA GLY A 168 -1.63 -10.32 23.30
C GLY A 168 -0.28 -10.70 22.68
N TYR A 169 0.79 -10.13 23.16
CA TYR A 169 2.21 -10.42 22.88
C TYR A 169 2.96 -10.62 24.18
#